data_247cc63745709e98c80b11524b62fb44
#
_entry.id   247cc63745709e98c80b11524b62fb44
#
_cell.length_a   1.000
_cell.length_b   1.000
_cell.length_c   1.000
_cell.angle_alpha   90.00
_cell.angle_beta   90.00
_cell.angle_gamma   90.00
#
_symmetry.space_group_name_H-M   'P 1'
#
loop_
_entity.id
_entity.type
_entity.pdbx_description
1 polymer ?
#
loop_
_entity_poly.entity_id
_entity_poly.type
_entity_poly.pdbx_seq_one_letter_code
_entity_poly.pdbx_strand_id
1 'polypeptide(L)'
;MNASSLKLGFVGLGIMGAPMAGHLLAAGHQLFVNTLGKIPAQIAESSATQCTTARGVAERADIIFLMLPDTPDVEKVLFGEDGVAAGLKGSSGKVVVDMSSISPVATKDFARRIEAIGAQYLDAPVSGGEVGAKNATLSIMVGGPEDVFARVKPLFERMGKNITLVGGNGDGQTAKVANQIIVALNIEAVAEALLFASRAGADPARVREALLGGFASSKILEVHAERMIKRTFDPGFRISLHQKDLNLALSSARQLGVSLPNTCLLYTSDAADE
;
A
#
# COMPACT_ATOMS: atom_id res chain seq x y z
N MET A 1 9.36 -5.17 -29.07
CA MET A 1 10.69 -5.26 -28.44
C MET A 1 10.51 -6.08 -27.17
N ASN A 2 11.15 -7.26 -27.08
CA ASN A 2 11.11 -8.06 -25.86
C ASN A 2 11.85 -7.28 -24.76
N ALA A 3 11.11 -6.79 -23.76
CA ALA A 3 11.74 -6.24 -22.57
C ALA A 3 12.63 -7.33 -21.98
N SER A 4 13.89 -7.01 -21.73
CA SER A 4 14.83 -7.96 -21.11
C SER A 4 14.24 -8.41 -19.76
N SER A 5 14.24 -9.73 -19.53
CA SER A 5 13.79 -10.30 -18.25
C SER A 5 14.67 -9.77 -17.12
N LEU A 6 14.05 -9.11 -16.13
CA LEU A 6 14.73 -8.60 -14.94
C LEU A 6 14.67 -9.63 -13.81
N LYS A 7 15.64 -9.59 -12.90
CA LYS A 7 15.66 -10.34 -11.66
C LYS A 7 14.98 -9.53 -10.58
N LEU A 8 13.76 -9.89 -10.22
CA LEU A 8 12.94 -9.18 -9.24
C LEU A 8 12.82 -10.00 -7.96
N GLY A 9 12.80 -9.31 -6.83
CA GLY A 9 12.47 -9.87 -5.52
C GLY A 9 11.10 -9.43 -5.07
N PHE A 10 10.36 -10.28 -4.38
CA PHE A 10 9.10 -9.89 -3.75
C PHE A 10 8.99 -10.51 -2.35
N VAL A 11 8.91 -9.66 -1.32
CA VAL A 11 8.80 -10.07 0.07
C VAL A 11 7.44 -9.64 0.62
N GLY A 12 6.68 -10.62 1.11
CA GLY A 12 5.31 -10.41 1.59
C GLY A 12 4.27 -10.75 0.53
N LEU A 13 3.80 -12.01 0.53
CA LEU A 13 2.82 -12.56 -0.40
C LEU A 13 1.43 -12.69 0.23
N GLY A 14 1.01 -11.67 0.97
CA GLY A 14 -0.34 -11.57 1.49
C GLY A 14 -1.37 -11.27 0.40
N ILE A 15 -2.59 -10.86 0.83
CA ILE A 15 -3.74 -10.59 -0.04
C ILE A 15 -3.44 -9.56 -1.15
N MET A 16 -2.54 -8.61 -0.89
CA MET A 16 -2.09 -7.60 -1.84
C MET A 16 -0.87 -8.09 -2.63
N GLY A 17 0.16 -8.59 -1.91
CA GLY A 17 1.44 -8.91 -2.53
C GLY A 17 1.40 -10.09 -3.50
N ALA A 18 0.57 -11.09 -3.25
CA ALA A 18 0.49 -12.27 -4.14
C ALA A 18 -0.01 -11.91 -5.56
N PRO A 19 -1.13 -11.19 -5.77
CA PRO A 19 -1.52 -10.77 -7.10
C PRO A 19 -0.52 -9.81 -7.75
N MET A 20 0.09 -8.88 -6.98
CA MET A 20 1.10 -7.97 -7.50
C MET A 20 2.33 -8.72 -8.02
N ALA A 21 2.84 -9.69 -7.25
CA ALA A 21 3.92 -10.58 -7.68
C ALA A 21 3.54 -11.40 -8.93
N GLY A 22 2.29 -11.87 -9.00
CA GLY A 22 1.74 -12.58 -10.15
C GLY A 22 1.78 -11.75 -11.45
N HIS A 23 1.48 -10.46 -11.38
CA HIS A 23 1.57 -9.57 -12.55
C HIS A 23 3.00 -9.39 -13.05
N LEU A 24 3.98 -9.32 -12.15
CA LEU A 24 5.40 -9.24 -12.54
C LEU A 24 5.89 -10.55 -13.20
N LEU A 25 5.44 -11.70 -12.69
CA LEU A 25 5.68 -13.01 -13.35
C LEU A 25 5.06 -13.08 -14.73
N ALA A 26 3.80 -12.69 -14.86
CA ALA A 26 3.08 -12.68 -16.13
C ALA A 26 3.72 -11.74 -17.17
N ALA A 27 4.44 -10.71 -16.72
CA ALA A 27 5.22 -9.82 -17.56
C ALA A 27 6.55 -10.45 -18.04
N GLY A 28 6.88 -11.69 -17.62
CA GLY A 28 8.06 -12.43 -18.10
C GLY A 28 9.33 -12.17 -17.27
N HIS A 29 9.22 -11.61 -16.08
CA HIS A 29 10.37 -11.39 -15.20
C HIS A 29 10.70 -12.64 -14.36
N GLN A 30 11.97 -12.83 -14.04
CA GLN A 30 12.40 -13.82 -13.06
C GLN A 30 12.11 -13.32 -11.64
N LEU A 31 11.37 -14.09 -10.84
CA LEU A 31 10.93 -13.66 -9.53
C LEU A 31 11.49 -14.54 -8.41
N PHE A 32 12.10 -13.92 -7.41
CA PHE A 32 12.54 -14.52 -6.16
C PHE A 32 11.62 -14.07 -5.04
N VAL A 33 11.06 -14.99 -4.26
CA VAL A 33 10.00 -14.67 -3.30
C VAL A 33 10.28 -15.16 -1.88
N ASN A 34 9.81 -14.40 -0.90
CA ASN A 34 9.80 -14.79 0.50
C ASN A 34 8.53 -14.27 1.18
N THR A 35 7.98 -15.03 2.12
CA THR A 35 6.84 -14.63 2.95
C THR A 35 6.83 -15.40 4.26
N LEU A 36 6.26 -14.79 5.32
CA LEU A 36 5.97 -15.49 6.57
C LEU A 36 4.73 -16.38 6.37
N GLY A 37 4.84 -17.67 6.48
CA GLY A 37 3.72 -18.59 6.31
C GLY A 37 3.67 -19.24 4.92
N LYS A 38 2.49 -19.79 4.57
CA LYS A 38 2.34 -20.56 3.33
C LYS A 38 2.34 -19.64 2.10
N ILE A 39 3.16 -19.99 1.11
CA ILE A 39 3.14 -19.30 -0.19
C ILE A 39 1.81 -19.63 -0.89
N PRO A 40 1.09 -18.62 -1.42
CA PRO A 40 -0.15 -18.84 -2.16
C PRO A 40 0.07 -19.75 -3.37
N ALA A 41 -0.89 -20.65 -3.65
CA ALA A 41 -0.78 -21.67 -4.70
C ALA A 41 -0.40 -21.07 -6.06
N GLN A 42 -1.01 -19.95 -6.44
CA GLN A 42 -0.70 -19.24 -7.70
C GLN A 42 0.77 -18.83 -7.86
N ILE A 43 1.50 -18.64 -6.76
CA ILE A 43 2.94 -18.35 -6.78
C ILE A 43 3.76 -19.63 -6.62
N ALA A 44 3.32 -20.55 -5.75
CA ALA A 44 4.00 -21.83 -5.51
C ALA A 44 4.07 -22.72 -6.76
N GLU A 45 3.03 -22.66 -7.59
CA GLU A 45 2.89 -23.43 -8.83
C GLU A 45 3.48 -22.70 -10.07
N SER A 46 4.02 -21.50 -9.88
CA SER A 46 4.62 -20.69 -10.93
C SER A 46 6.13 -20.95 -11.10
N SER A 47 6.76 -20.20 -12.00
CA SER A 47 8.23 -20.19 -12.17
C SER A 47 8.99 -19.39 -11.12
N ALA A 48 8.33 -18.87 -10.06
CA ALA A 48 8.97 -18.10 -9.01
C ALA A 48 9.89 -19.00 -8.16
N THR A 49 11.07 -18.50 -7.85
CA THR A 49 12.02 -19.17 -6.96
C THR A 49 11.75 -18.75 -5.51
N GLN A 50 11.42 -19.72 -4.67
CA GLN A 50 11.22 -19.50 -3.24
C GLN A 50 12.56 -19.36 -2.53
N CYS A 51 12.70 -18.32 -1.70
CA CYS A 51 13.83 -18.10 -0.82
C CYS A 51 13.40 -18.27 0.64
N THR A 52 14.26 -18.84 1.46
CA THR A 52 13.98 -19.05 2.88
C THR A 52 14.00 -17.77 3.71
N THR A 53 14.73 -16.75 3.24
CA THR A 53 14.92 -15.46 3.93
C THR A 53 14.77 -14.27 2.98
N ALA A 54 14.50 -13.09 3.52
CA ALA A 54 14.51 -11.83 2.76
C ALA A 54 15.91 -11.51 2.22
N ARG A 55 16.96 -11.85 2.98
CA ARG A 55 18.36 -11.81 2.54
C ARG A 55 18.57 -12.62 1.25
N GLY A 56 18.09 -13.87 1.22
CA GLY A 56 18.23 -14.73 0.05
C GLY A 56 17.50 -14.22 -1.19
N VAL A 57 16.41 -13.43 -1.02
CA VAL A 57 15.77 -12.68 -2.10
C VAL A 57 16.68 -11.56 -2.60
N ALA A 58 17.20 -10.73 -1.68
CA ALA A 58 18.01 -9.56 -2.01
C ALA A 58 19.36 -9.93 -2.67
N GLU A 59 19.95 -11.06 -2.30
CA GLU A 59 21.19 -11.57 -2.94
C GLU A 59 20.99 -11.86 -4.44
N ARG A 60 19.77 -12.30 -4.84
CA ARG A 60 19.47 -12.76 -6.20
C ARG A 60 18.81 -11.72 -7.10
N ALA A 61 18.11 -10.78 -6.51
CA ALA A 61 17.31 -9.78 -7.22
C ALA A 61 18.04 -8.45 -7.40
N ASP A 62 17.70 -7.71 -8.46
CA ASP A 62 18.19 -6.36 -8.72
C ASP A 62 17.23 -5.29 -8.19
N ILE A 63 15.92 -5.60 -8.18
CA ILE A 63 14.86 -4.74 -7.63
C ILE A 63 14.01 -5.59 -6.68
N ILE A 64 13.89 -5.16 -5.43
CA ILE A 64 13.21 -5.89 -4.36
C ILE A 64 11.97 -5.14 -3.92
N PHE A 65 10.78 -5.72 -4.12
CA PHE A 65 9.50 -5.21 -3.67
C PHE A 65 9.16 -5.75 -2.28
N LEU A 66 8.67 -4.87 -1.41
CA LEU A 66 8.13 -5.22 -0.10
C LEU A 66 6.63 -4.90 -0.07
N MET A 67 5.82 -5.80 0.51
CA MET A 67 4.40 -5.57 0.76
C MET A 67 4.01 -6.19 2.10
N LEU A 68 4.20 -5.43 3.17
CA LEU A 68 4.16 -5.87 4.57
C LEU A 68 3.10 -5.11 5.37
N PRO A 69 2.65 -5.63 6.52
CA PRO A 69 1.52 -5.06 7.26
C PRO A 69 1.80 -3.69 7.89
N ASP A 70 2.96 -3.49 8.54
CA ASP A 70 3.23 -2.30 9.34
C ASP A 70 4.74 -1.97 9.41
N THR A 71 5.04 -0.81 9.98
CA THR A 71 6.40 -0.25 10.15
C THR A 71 7.38 -1.22 10.84
N PRO A 72 7.04 -1.88 11.97
CA PRO A 72 7.95 -2.84 12.61
C PRO A 72 8.26 -4.06 11.73
N ASP A 73 7.28 -4.50 10.93
CA ASP A 73 7.48 -5.63 10.01
C ASP A 73 8.45 -5.26 8.89
N VAL A 74 8.32 -4.05 8.34
CA VAL A 74 9.23 -3.52 7.32
C VAL A 74 10.62 -3.36 7.88
N GLU A 75 10.78 -2.79 9.09
CA GLU A 75 12.08 -2.63 9.72
C GLU A 75 12.76 -3.99 9.95
N LYS A 76 12.03 -4.97 10.45
CA LYS A 76 12.54 -6.32 10.67
C LYS A 76 12.97 -7.00 9.36
N VAL A 77 12.18 -6.87 8.30
CA VAL A 77 12.49 -7.46 6.99
C VAL A 77 13.65 -6.74 6.31
N LEU A 78 13.77 -5.43 6.49
CA LEU A 78 14.91 -4.67 5.93
C LEU A 78 16.21 -4.95 6.70
N PHE A 79 16.19 -4.86 8.03
CA PHE A 79 17.39 -4.72 8.85
C PHE A 79 17.62 -5.84 9.87
N GLY A 80 16.74 -6.85 9.94
CA GLY A 80 16.96 -8.05 10.74
C GLY A 80 18.18 -8.85 10.27
N GLU A 81 18.61 -9.85 11.03
CA GLU A 81 19.81 -10.66 10.77
C GLU A 81 19.81 -11.25 9.34
N ASP A 82 18.66 -11.82 8.91
CA ASP A 82 18.43 -12.34 7.55
C ASP A 82 17.61 -11.39 6.68
N GLY A 83 17.72 -10.09 6.95
CA GLY A 83 16.99 -9.04 6.24
C GLY A 83 17.58 -8.67 4.89
N VAL A 84 16.84 -7.85 4.15
CA VAL A 84 17.21 -7.36 2.81
C VAL A 84 18.58 -6.68 2.82
N ALA A 85 18.86 -5.81 3.80
CA ALA A 85 20.12 -5.07 3.91
C ALA A 85 21.35 -5.99 3.97
N ALA A 86 21.23 -7.16 4.62
CA ALA A 86 22.31 -8.14 4.68
C ALA A 86 22.62 -8.73 3.29
N GLY A 87 21.62 -8.93 2.45
CA GLY A 87 21.78 -9.42 1.07
C GLY A 87 22.18 -8.36 0.05
N LEU A 88 22.13 -7.07 0.42
CA LEU A 88 22.56 -5.94 -0.45
C LEU A 88 24.05 -5.61 -0.29
N LYS A 89 24.71 -6.08 0.78
CA LYS A 89 26.13 -5.76 1.06
C LYS A 89 27.02 -6.16 -0.11
N GLY A 90 27.86 -5.21 -0.55
CA GLY A 90 28.79 -5.41 -1.67
C GLY A 90 28.15 -5.35 -3.06
N SER A 91 26.86 -5.05 -3.16
CA SER A 91 26.15 -4.83 -4.43
C SER A 91 25.97 -3.34 -4.67
N SER A 92 26.04 -2.92 -5.93
CA SER A 92 25.74 -1.54 -6.33
C SER A 92 24.55 -1.50 -7.28
N GLY A 93 23.75 -0.43 -7.23
CA GLY A 93 22.66 -0.17 -8.16
C GLY A 93 21.40 -1.03 -7.95
N LYS A 94 21.30 -1.79 -6.86
CA LYS A 94 20.05 -2.45 -6.47
C LYS A 94 19.03 -1.45 -5.90
N VAL A 95 17.75 -1.76 -6.06
CA VAL A 95 16.66 -0.90 -5.60
C VAL A 95 15.76 -1.69 -4.66
N VAL A 96 15.44 -1.09 -3.53
CA VAL A 96 14.35 -1.53 -2.63
C VAL A 96 13.13 -0.67 -2.90
N VAL A 97 11.98 -1.30 -3.12
CA VAL A 97 10.69 -0.64 -3.36
C VAL A 97 9.73 -1.09 -2.28
N ASP A 98 9.46 -0.22 -1.33
CA ASP A 98 8.50 -0.51 -0.25
C ASP A 98 7.10 -0.05 -0.63
N MET A 99 6.23 -1.00 -0.94
CA MET A 99 4.84 -0.76 -1.28
C MET A 99 3.89 -0.89 -0.07
N SER A 100 4.44 -1.10 1.11
CA SER A 100 3.71 -1.15 2.38
C SER A 100 3.19 0.24 2.77
N SER A 101 2.16 0.29 3.63
CA SER A 101 1.67 1.53 4.23
C SER A 101 2.23 1.67 5.64
N ILE A 102 3.24 2.53 5.80
CA ILE A 102 4.03 2.69 7.03
C ILE A 102 4.26 4.16 7.38
N SER A 103 4.94 4.40 8.50
CA SER A 103 5.30 5.75 8.96
C SER A 103 6.18 6.50 7.95
N PRO A 104 5.79 7.72 7.52
CA PRO A 104 6.64 8.57 6.67
C PRO A 104 7.99 8.89 7.30
N VAL A 105 8.04 9.06 8.63
CA VAL A 105 9.28 9.37 9.36
C VAL A 105 10.22 8.16 9.37
N ALA A 106 9.70 6.97 9.67
CA ALA A 106 10.48 5.75 9.62
C ALA A 106 10.98 5.46 8.19
N THR A 107 10.18 5.73 7.18
CA THR A 107 10.53 5.58 5.76
C THR A 107 11.77 6.42 5.40
N LYS A 108 11.84 7.67 5.84
CA LYS A 108 13.01 8.53 5.63
C LYS A 108 14.28 7.97 6.28
N ASP A 109 14.14 7.35 7.46
CA ASP A 109 15.25 6.66 8.11
C ASP A 109 15.67 5.40 7.35
N PHE A 110 14.71 4.58 6.94
CA PHE A 110 14.97 3.36 6.18
C PHE A 110 15.67 3.66 4.85
N ALA A 111 15.23 4.70 4.12
CA ALA A 111 15.87 5.15 2.90
C ALA A 111 17.35 5.50 3.15
N ARG A 112 17.65 6.36 4.15
CA ARG A 112 19.03 6.73 4.49
C ARG A 112 19.91 5.51 4.84
N ARG A 113 19.34 4.54 5.58
CA ARG A 113 20.08 3.31 5.98
C ARG A 113 20.34 2.39 4.79
N ILE A 114 19.43 2.30 3.82
CA ILE A 114 19.61 1.53 2.58
C ILE A 114 20.61 2.23 1.66
N GLU A 115 20.53 3.55 1.52
CA GLU A 115 21.48 4.36 0.73
C GLU A 115 22.90 4.28 1.27
N ALA A 116 23.07 4.26 2.59
CA ALA A 116 24.38 4.13 3.24
C ALA A 116 25.11 2.81 2.93
N ILE A 117 24.40 1.79 2.47
CA ILE A 117 24.96 0.52 2.03
C ILE A 117 25.08 0.38 0.50
N GLY A 118 24.82 1.47 -0.25
CA GLY A 118 25.02 1.56 -1.70
C GLY A 118 23.83 1.10 -2.55
N ALA A 119 22.66 0.90 -1.97
CA ALA A 119 21.42 0.61 -2.69
C ALA A 119 20.50 1.85 -2.72
N GLN A 120 19.48 1.82 -3.57
CA GLN A 120 18.49 2.89 -3.69
C GLN A 120 17.17 2.46 -3.02
N TYR A 121 16.36 3.43 -2.60
CA TYR A 121 15.07 3.18 -1.94
C TYR A 121 13.97 4.02 -2.56
N LEU A 122 12.81 3.39 -2.82
CA LEU A 122 11.55 4.05 -3.15
C LEU A 122 10.49 3.62 -2.14
N ASP A 123 9.73 4.53 -1.61
CA ASP A 123 8.45 4.25 -0.96
C ASP A 123 7.33 4.39 -1.99
N ALA A 124 6.50 3.36 -2.10
CA ALA A 124 5.49 3.28 -3.15
C ALA A 124 4.16 2.69 -2.64
N PRO A 125 3.59 3.22 -1.54
CA PRO A 125 2.32 2.73 -1.03
C PRO A 125 1.21 2.83 -2.06
N VAL A 126 0.19 1.96 -1.88
CA VAL A 126 -0.86 1.74 -2.87
C VAL A 126 -2.25 2.05 -2.35
N SER A 127 -3.16 2.39 -3.25
CA SER A 127 -4.60 2.52 -3.03
C SER A 127 -5.36 1.77 -4.11
N GLY A 128 -6.50 1.14 -3.74
CA GLY A 128 -7.33 0.33 -4.65
C GLY A 128 -7.73 -1.04 -4.05
N GLY A 129 -7.16 -1.40 -2.89
CA GLY A 129 -7.47 -2.63 -2.17
C GLY A 129 -7.19 -3.90 -2.97
N GLU A 130 -7.73 -5.02 -2.50
CA GLU A 130 -7.55 -6.34 -3.13
C GLU A 130 -8.00 -6.36 -4.59
N VAL A 131 -9.12 -5.71 -4.89
CA VAL A 131 -9.67 -5.64 -6.25
C VAL A 131 -8.70 -4.92 -7.18
N GLY A 132 -8.12 -3.80 -6.73
CA GLY A 132 -7.12 -3.06 -7.50
C GLY A 132 -5.84 -3.87 -7.71
N ALA A 133 -5.40 -4.62 -6.72
CA ALA A 133 -4.23 -5.49 -6.83
C ALA A 133 -4.46 -6.63 -7.83
N LYS A 134 -5.60 -7.31 -7.76
CA LYS A 134 -5.96 -8.40 -8.69
C LYS A 134 -6.10 -7.93 -10.14
N ASN A 135 -6.65 -6.75 -10.35
CA ASN A 135 -6.94 -6.20 -11.68
C ASN A 135 -5.81 -5.32 -12.25
N ALA A 136 -4.66 -5.19 -11.56
CA ALA A 136 -3.57 -4.28 -11.93
C ALA A 136 -4.04 -2.82 -12.14
N THR A 137 -4.92 -2.34 -11.26
CA THR A 137 -5.52 -1.00 -11.34
C THR A 137 -5.20 -0.12 -10.13
N LEU A 138 -4.13 -0.46 -9.39
CA LEU A 138 -3.72 0.29 -8.22
C LEU A 138 -3.35 1.73 -8.58
N SER A 139 -3.62 2.64 -7.64
CA SER A 139 -2.95 3.94 -7.58
C SER A 139 -1.70 3.79 -6.72
N ILE A 140 -0.54 4.16 -7.26
CA ILE A 140 0.77 4.00 -6.62
C ILE A 140 1.35 5.40 -6.38
N MET A 141 1.62 5.72 -5.12
CA MET A 141 2.13 7.02 -4.68
C MET A 141 3.61 6.87 -4.36
N VAL A 142 4.48 7.38 -5.24
CA VAL A 142 5.93 7.10 -5.14
C VAL A 142 6.67 8.26 -4.52
N GLY A 143 7.56 7.96 -3.57
CA GLY A 143 8.56 8.87 -3.04
C GLY A 143 9.97 8.33 -3.28
N GLY A 144 10.89 9.20 -3.69
CA GLY A 144 12.29 8.88 -3.88
C GLY A 144 12.93 9.58 -5.09
N PRO A 145 14.17 9.23 -5.47
CA PRO A 145 14.87 9.83 -6.58
C PRO A 145 14.19 9.61 -7.93
N GLU A 146 14.13 10.65 -8.77
CA GLU A 146 13.40 10.64 -10.05
C GLU A 146 13.98 9.62 -11.06
N ASP A 147 15.29 9.50 -11.13
CA ASP A 147 15.97 8.54 -11.99
C ASP A 147 15.70 7.09 -11.60
N VAL A 148 15.65 6.82 -10.29
CA VAL A 148 15.28 5.50 -9.73
C VAL A 148 13.81 5.21 -10.03
N PHE A 149 12.92 6.20 -9.84
CA PHE A 149 11.52 6.10 -10.21
C PHE A 149 11.34 5.77 -11.70
N ALA A 150 12.02 6.51 -12.58
CA ALA A 150 11.95 6.26 -14.02
C ALA A 150 12.35 4.83 -14.40
N ARG A 151 13.36 4.28 -13.73
CA ARG A 151 13.82 2.90 -13.91
C ARG A 151 12.78 1.86 -13.45
N VAL A 152 12.05 2.11 -12.37
CA VAL A 152 11.08 1.18 -11.77
C VAL A 152 9.68 1.35 -12.35
N LYS A 153 9.33 2.51 -12.89
CA LYS A 153 8.01 2.85 -13.41
C LYS A 153 7.41 1.79 -14.34
N PRO A 154 8.14 1.17 -15.30
CA PRO A 154 7.59 0.11 -16.16
C PRO A 154 7.08 -1.11 -15.37
N LEU A 155 7.63 -1.38 -14.18
CA LEU A 155 7.17 -2.45 -13.30
C LEU A 155 5.91 -2.03 -12.53
N PHE A 156 5.83 -0.78 -12.10
CA PHE A 156 4.59 -0.24 -11.50
C PHE A 156 3.42 -0.30 -12.47
N GLU A 157 3.65 -0.04 -13.76
CA GLU A 157 2.63 -0.10 -14.83
C GLU A 157 2.05 -1.51 -15.03
N ARG A 158 2.72 -2.57 -14.52
CA ARG A 158 2.18 -3.92 -14.49
C ARG A 158 1.21 -4.17 -13.33
N MET A 159 1.22 -3.31 -12.30
CA MET A 159 0.44 -3.48 -11.07
C MET A 159 -0.59 -2.37 -10.86
N GLY A 160 -0.46 -1.24 -11.55
CA GLY A 160 -1.31 -0.07 -11.35
C GLY A 160 -1.53 0.75 -12.61
N LYS A 161 -2.54 1.62 -12.55
CA LYS A 161 -2.88 2.55 -13.64
C LYS A 161 -2.45 3.99 -13.35
N ASN A 162 -2.58 4.42 -12.09
CA ASN A 162 -2.24 5.78 -11.68
C ASN A 162 -0.93 5.72 -10.88
N ILE A 163 0.15 6.19 -11.48
CA ILE A 163 1.48 6.12 -10.88
C ILE A 163 2.04 7.53 -10.83
N THR A 164 2.23 8.04 -9.62
CA THR A 164 2.65 9.43 -9.39
C THR A 164 3.89 9.47 -8.52
N LEU A 165 4.96 10.10 -9.02
CA LEU A 165 6.08 10.53 -8.19
C LEU A 165 5.62 11.78 -7.43
N VAL A 166 5.51 11.66 -6.10
CA VAL A 166 5.01 12.72 -5.23
C VAL A 166 6.14 13.66 -4.81
N GLY A 167 7.32 13.11 -4.58
CA GLY A 167 8.49 13.86 -4.14
C GLY A 167 9.62 12.94 -3.70
N GLY A 168 10.43 13.36 -2.73
CA GLY A 168 11.53 12.57 -2.18
C GLY A 168 11.06 11.40 -1.29
N ASN A 169 12.02 10.65 -0.72
CA ASN A 169 11.71 9.53 0.17
C ASN A 169 10.82 9.96 1.35
N GLY A 170 9.76 9.19 1.59
CA GLY A 170 8.72 9.43 2.58
C GLY A 170 7.52 10.26 2.07
N ASP A 171 7.63 10.90 0.91
CA ASP A 171 6.52 11.70 0.38
C ASP A 171 5.41 10.82 -0.22
N GLY A 172 5.74 9.63 -0.73
CA GLY A 172 4.75 8.62 -1.10
C GLY A 172 3.93 8.16 0.11
N GLN A 173 4.59 7.88 1.25
CA GLN A 173 3.89 7.54 2.50
C GLN A 173 3.09 8.72 3.05
N THR A 174 3.59 9.95 2.93
CA THR A 174 2.83 11.16 3.31
C THR A 174 1.55 11.28 2.48
N ALA A 175 1.63 11.07 1.17
CA ALA A 175 0.45 11.03 0.31
C ALA A 175 -0.51 9.90 0.70
N LYS A 176 0.01 8.73 1.09
CA LYS A 176 -0.82 7.62 1.57
C LYS A 176 -1.51 7.94 2.89
N VAL A 177 -0.85 8.57 3.83
CA VAL A 177 -1.46 9.05 5.08
C VAL A 177 -2.60 10.03 4.78
N ALA A 178 -2.38 11.01 3.91
CA ALA A 178 -3.42 11.94 3.48
C ALA A 178 -4.60 11.22 2.79
N ASN A 179 -4.32 10.23 1.94
CA ASN A 179 -5.35 9.38 1.34
C ASN A 179 -6.20 8.68 2.41
N GLN A 180 -5.58 8.10 3.45
CA GLN A 180 -6.31 7.37 4.48
C GLN A 180 -7.17 8.30 5.36
N ILE A 181 -6.72 9.50 5.66
CA ILE A 181 -7.54 10.54 6.30
C ILE A 181 -8.80 10.80 5.47
N ILE A 182 -8.64 11.09 4.17
CA ILE A 182 -9.76 11.37 3.28
C ILE A 182 -10.71 10.17 3.18
N VAL A 183 -10.19 8.97 3.03
CA VAL A 183 -10.99 7.73 2.93
C VAL A 183 -11.83 7.53 4.18
N ALA A 184 -11.22 7.62 5.35
CA ALA A 184 -11.92 7.41 6.63
C ALA A 184 -13.05 8.43 6.84
N LEU A 185 -12.73 9.71 6.72
CA LEU A 185 -13.71 10.79 6.89
C LEU A 185 -14.83 10.76 5.84
N ASN A 186 -14.53 10.34 4.61
CA ASN A 186 -15.58 10.13 3.60
C ASN A 186 -16.52 8.97 3.95
N ILE A 187 -16.00 7.86 4.51
CA ILE A 187 -16.84 6.73 4.95
C ILE A 187 -17.82 7.20 6.02
N GLU A 188 -17.33 7.93 7.02
CA GLU A 188 -18.14 8.52 8.09
C GLU A 188 -19.20 9.46 7.52
N ALA A 189 -18.79 10.46 6.73
CA ALA A 189 -19.70 11.45 6.15
C ALA A 189 -20.80 10.81 5.29
N VAL A 190 -20.47 9.78 4.51
CA VAL A 190 -21.44 9.04 3.70
C VAL A 190 -22.40 8.27 4.59
N ALA A 191 -21.94 7.64 5.68
CA ALA A 191 -22.78 6.89 6.61
C ALA A 191 -23.77 7.83 7.31
N GLU A 192 -23.32 8.98 7.84
CA GLU A 192 -24.17 9.99 8.47
C GLU A 192 -25.21 10.56 7.49
N ALA A 193 -24.78 10.90 6.28
CA ALA A 193 -25.68 11.44 5.25
C ALA A 193 -26.81 10.46 4.87
N LEU A 194 -26.48 9.19 4.70
CA LEU A 194 -27.48 8.16 4.38
C LEU A 194 -28.40 7.87 5.57
N LEU A 195 -27.87 7.87 6.80
CA LEU A 195 -28.68 7.75 8.01
C LEU A 195 -29.66 8.93 8.13
N PHE A 196 -29.18 10.16 7.96
CA PHE A 196 -30.02 11.36 7.97
C PHE A 196 -31.15 11.27 6.94
N ALA A 197 -30.80 10.95 5.67
CA ALA A 197 -31.75 10.83 4.59
C ALA A 197 -32.84 9.77 4.89
N SER A 198 -32.43 8.62 5.39
CA SER A 198 -33.35 7.54 5.78
C SER A 198 -34.30 7.98 6.90
N ARG A 199 -33.81 8.69 7.93
CA ARG A 199 -34.63 9.19 9.04
C ARG A 199 -35.57 10.30 8.60
N ALA A 200 -35.19 11.08 7.59
CA ALA A 200 -36.06 12.09 6.97
C ALA A 200 -37.14 11.48 6.03
N GLY A 201 -37.15 10.18 5.85
CA GLY A 201 -38.13 9.47 5.00
C GLY A 201 -37.76 9.40 3.53
N ALA A 202 -36.55 9.82 3.14
CA ALA A 202 -36.06 9.69 1.76
C ALA A 202 -35.47 8.28 1.53
N ASP A 203 -35.59 7.76 0.31
CA ASP A 203 -34.98 6.51 -0.11
C ASP A 203 -33.45 6.69 -0.24
N PRO A 204 -32.63 6.02 0.58
CA PRO A 204 -31.18 6.16 0.53
C PRO A 204 -30.56 5.82 -0.83
N ALA A 205 -31.14 4.90 -1.60
CA ALA A 205 -30.63 4.54 -2.91
C ALA A 205 -30.82 5.69 -3.92
N ARG A 206 -31.97 6.34 -3.91
CA ARG A 206 -32.23 7.51 -4.75
C ARG A 206 -31.42 8.73 -4.31
N VAL A 207 -31.23 8.92 -3.01
CA VAL A 207 -30.37 9.97 -2.48
C VAL A 207 -28.92 9.75 -2.96
N ARG A 208 -28.40 8.53 -2.84
CA ARG A 208 -27.08 8.18 -3.37
C ARG A 208 -26.95 8.50 -4.86
N GLU A 209 -27.94 8.11 -5.67
CA GLU A 209 -27.95 8.37 -7.11
C GLU A 209 -27.88 9.89 -7.41
N ALA A 210 -28.68 10.69 -6.74
CA ALA A 210 -28.68 12.15 -6.89
C ALA A 210 -27.32 12.77 -6.51
N LEU A 211 -26.71 12.31 -5.41
CA LEU A 211 -25.42 12.83 -4.92
C LEU A 211 -24.23 12.46 -5.82
N LEU A 212 -24.29 11.34 -6.53
CA LEU A 212 -23.23 10.92 -7.46
C LEU A 212 -23.05 11.88 -8.64
N GLY A 213 -24.07 12.64 -9.00
CA GLY A 213 -24.00 13.65 -10.07
C GLY A 213 -23.44 15.02 -9.66
N GLY A 214 -23.19 15.24 -8.37
CA GLY A 214 -22.79 16.55 -7.84
C GLY A 214 -21.40 16.54 -7.15
N PHE A 215 -21.11 17.66 -6.48
CA PHE A 215 -19.83 17.86 -5.75
C PHE A 215 -19.61 16.88 -4.58
N ALA A 216 -20.67 16.27 -4.05
CA ALA A 216 -20.57 15.23 -3.02
C ALA A 216 -20.07 13.89 -3.56
N SER A 217 -19.89 13.75 -4.87
CA SER A 217 -19.45 12.53 -5.51
C SER A 217 -18.07 12.12 -5.04
N SER A 218 -17.91 10.85 -4.71
CA SER A 218 -16.63 10.24 -4.35
C SER A 218 -16.66 8.74 -4.66
N LYS A 219 -15.47 8.14 -4.78
CA LYS A 219 -15.39 6.65 -4.90
C LYS A 219 -15.96 5.95 -3.68
N ILE A 220 -15.90 6.58 -2.51
CA ILE A 220 -16.52 6.09 -1.28
C ILE A 220 -18.05 6.10 -1.40
N LEU A 221 -18.65 7.21 -1.84
CA LEU A 221 -20.09 7.29 -2.09
C LEU A 221 -20.54 6.27 -3.15
N GLU A 222 -19.74 6.06 -4.20
CA GLU A 222 -20.04 5.08 -5.25
C GLU A 222 -20.06 3.65 -4.71
N VAL A 223 -19.01 3.24 -3.99
CA VAL A 223 -18.79 1.83 -3.63
C VAL A 223 -19.34 1.51 -2.23
N HIS A 224 -18.99 2.31 -1.22
CA HIS A 224 -19.32 2.01 0.17
C HIS A 224 -20.76 2.35 0.52
N ALA A 225 -21.33 3.42 -0.05
CA ALA A 225 -22.75 3.72 0.16
C ALA A 225 -23.64 2.58 -0.35
N GLU A 226 -23.32 2.00 -1.51
CA GLU A 226 -24.06 0.84 -2.03
C GLU A 226 -23.99 -0.36 -1.08
N ARG A 227 -22.81 -0.64 -0.52
CA ARG A 227 -22.62 -1.71 0.47
C ARG A 227 -23.42 -1.44 1.76
N MET A 228 -23.43 -0.20 2.24
CA MET A 228 -24.22 0.21 3.42
C MET A 228 -25.71 0.02 3.18
N ILE A 229 -26.24 0.46 2.02
CA ILE A 229 -27.65 0.31 1.64
C ILE A 229 -28.04 -1.16 1.52
N LYS A 230 -27.21 -1.96 0.84
CA LYS A 230 -27.45 -3.41 0.64
C LYS A 230 -27.08 -4.25 1.87
N ARG A 231 -26.48 -3.66 2.90
CA ARG A 231 -25.96 -4.33 4.11
C ARG A 231 -25.00 -5.48 3.79
N THR A 232 -24.15 -5.31 2.76
CA THR A 232 -23.13 -6.27 2.35
C THR A 232 -21.79 -5.88 2.98
N PHE A 233 -21.53 -6.40 4.19
CA PHE A 233 -20.37 -6.03 5.01
C PHE A 233 -19.21 -7.03 4.93
N ASP A 234 -19.13 -7.83 3.88
CA ASP A 234 -17.99 -8.71 3.66
C ASP A 234 -16.69 -7.90 3.59
N PRO A 235 -15.65 -8.31 4.33
CA PRO A 235 -14.43 -7.50 4.46
C PRO A 235 -13.71 -7.34 3.11
N GLY A 236 -13.58 -6.11 2.63
CA GLY A 236 -12.68 -5.76 1.53
C GLY A 236 -11.35 -5.18 2.02
N PHE A 237 -11.33 -4.71 3.27
CA PHE A 237 -10.16 -4.20 3.99
C PHE A 237 -10.41 -4.39 5.48
N ARG A 238 -9.41 -4.87 6.23
CA ARG A 238 -9.55 -5.15 7.66
C ARG A 238 -9.62 -3.85 8.45
N ILE A 239 -10.56 -3.74 9.38
CA ILE A 239 -10.70 -2.58 10.28
C ILE A 239 -9.40 -2.32 11.03
N SER A 240 -8.73 -3.33 11.57
CA SER A 240 -7.45 -3.19 12.26
C SER A 240 -6.35 -2.52 11.42
N LEU A 241 -6.33 -2.74 10.11
CA LEU A 241 -5.39 -2.04 9.21
C LEU A 241 -5.82 -0.59 8.99
N HIS A 242 -7.11 -0.30 8.98
CA HIS A 242 -7.60 1.07 8.87
C HIS A 242 -7.30 1.87 10.15
N GLN A 243 -7.52 1.27 11.33
CA GLN A 243 -7.11 1.84 12.62
C GLN A 243 -5.60 2.09 12.68
N LYS A 244 -4.78 1.13 12.22
CA LYS A 244 -3.34 1.34 12.07
C LYS A 244 -3.02 2.56 11.20
N ASP A 245 -3.69 2.71 10.05
CA ASP A 245 -3.46 3.83 9.14
C ASP A 245 -3.84 5.18 9.79
N LEU A 246 -4.96 5.24 10.53
CA LEU A 246 -5.33 6.44 11.29
C LEU A 246 -4.35 6.73 12.43
N ASN A 247 -3.83 5.70 13.09
CA ASN A 247 -2.76 5.85 14.07
C ASN A 247 -1.48 6.45 13.45
N LEU A 248 -1.10 6.02 12.26
CA LEU A 248 0.02 6.63 11.53
C LEU A 248 -0.25 8.11 11.24
N ALA A 249 -1.49 8.47 10.87
CA ALA A 249 -1.88 9.85 10.65
C ALA A 249 -1.76 10.69 11.92
N LEU A 250 -2.34 10.23 13.04
CA LEU A 250 -2.33 10.95 14.33
C LEU A 250 -0.93 11.04 14.94
N SER A 251 -0.11 9.99 14.83
CA SER A 251 1.27 10.01 15.32
C SER A 251 2.15 10.97 14.51
N SER A 252 1.99 10.96 13.19
CA SER A 252 2.69 11.90 12.29
C SER A 252 2.24 13.34 12.55
N ALA A 253 0.94 13.58 12.73
CA ALA A 253 0.40 14.91 13.05
C ALA A 253 0.99 15.46 14.34
N ARG A 254 1.08 14.64 15.41
CA ARG A 254 1.73 15.04 16.68
C ARG A 254 3.20 15.45 16.49
N GLN A 255 3.96 14.70 15.68
CA GLN A 255 5.36 15.02 15.40
C GLN A 255 5.52 16.31 14.58
N LEU A 256 4.55 16.61 13.73
CA LEU A 256 4.52 17.81 12.88
C LEU A 256 3.89 19.03 13.59
N GLY A 257 3.34 18.86 14.80
CA GLY A 257 2.64 19.92 15.51
C GLY A 257 1.30 20.33 14.87
N VAL A 258 0.67 19.41 14.10
CA VAL A 258 -0.60 19.64 13.40
C VAL A 258 -1.74 18.95 14.15
N SER A 259 -2.88 19.62 14.28
CA SER A 259 -4.11 19.03 14.85
C SER A 259 -4.99 18.45 13.74
N LEU A 260 -5.47 17.23 13.95
CA LEU A 260 -6.43 16.54 13.06
C LEU A 260 -7.68 16.16 13.86
N PRO A 261 -8.56 17.11 14.23
CA PRO A 261 -9.65 16.87 15.17
C PRO A 261 -10.64 15.80 14.68
N ASN A 262 -11.05 15.83 13.41
CA ASN A 262 -12.01 14.88 12.89
C ASN A 262 -11.42 13.45 12.78
N THR A 263 -10.16 13.32 12.37
CA THR A 263 -9.46 12.02 12.37
C THR A 263 -9.32 11.46 13.79
N CYS A 264 -9.09 12.32 14.77
CA CYS A 264 -9.01 11.93 16.18
C CYS A 264 -10.36 11.45 16.69
N LEU A 265 -11.44 12.16 16.38
CA LEU A 265 -12.80 11.81 16.79
C LEU A 265 -13.22 10.43 16.23
N LEU A 266 -12.99 10.21 14.94
CA LEU A 266 -13.30 8.95 14.28
C LEU A 266 -12.53 7.77 14.89
N TYR A 267 -11.24 7.95 15.15
CA TYR A 267 -10.39 6.94 15.76
C TYR A 267 -10.86 6.55 17.17
N THR A 268 -11.25 7.55 18.00
CA THR A 268 -11.70 7.30 19.39
C THR A 268 -13.11 6.71 19.46
N SER A 269 -13.99 6.98 18.50
CA SER A 269 -15.34 6.40 18.44
C SER A 269 -15.28 4.89 18.23
N ASP A 270 -14.36 4.42 17.39
CA ASP A 270 -14.14 2.98 17.16
C ASP A 270 -13.60 2.25 18.43
N ALA A 271 -12.87 2.95 19.30
CA ALA A 271 -12.31 2.36 20.51
C ALA A 271 -13.32 2.29 21.68
N ALA A 272 -14.47 2.95 21.56
CA ALA A 272 -15.50 2.96 22.62
C ALA A 272 -16.51 1.80 22.49
N ASP A 273 -16.52 1.11 21.33
CA ASP A 273 -17.44 0.00 21.03
C ASP A 273 -16.82 -1.40 21.25
N GLU A 274 -15.57 -1.47 21.75
CA GLU A 274 -14.91 -2.67 22.27
C GLU A 274 -14.95 -2.73 23.82
#